data_a909c43b06b3cf1839a18ac06e6c95ae
#
_entry.id   a909c43b06b3cf1839a18ac06e6c95ae
#
_cell.length_a   1.000
_cell.length_b   1.000
_cell.length_c   1.000
_cell.angle_alpha   90.00
_cell.angle_beta   90.00
_cell.angle_gamma   90.00
#
_symmetry.space_group_name_H-M   'P 1'
#
loop_
_entity.id
_entity.type
_entity.pdbx_description
1 polymer ?
#
loop_
_entity_poly.entity_id
_entity_poly.type
_entity_poly.pdbx_seq_one_letter_code
_entity_poly.pdbx_strand_id
1 'polypeptide(L)'
;MAHPARNLKLRLTAQKQKNKENKMSEERPTVMVSGGFDPVHAGHIRMIREAAQYGDVIIVANSDDWLYRKKGFIFMEYERRVEILNAIKGVILVDSVDDADGTVCEAIRRLTPTYFANGGDRGKTNTPEQAVCDEIGVQLLWGIGGEEKVDSSSDLAQKV
;
A
#
# COMPACT_ATOMS: atom_id res chain seq x y z
N MET A 1 32.47 -19.12 7.44
CA MET A 1 31.20 -19.13 8.20
C MET A 1 30.22 -18.11 7.63
N ALA A 2 28.97 -18.52 7.41
CA ALA A 2 27.95 -17.57 6.96
C ALA A 2 27.59 -16.62 8.10
N HIS A 3 27.44 -15.33 7.78
CA HIS A 3 27.00 -14.33 8.73
C HIS A 3 25.57 -14.62 9.19
N PRO A 4 25.24 -14.58 10.52
CA PRO A 4 23.90 -14.89 11.01
C PRO A 4 22.78 -14.08 10.34
N ALA A 5 23.01 -12.79 10.09
CA ALA A 5 22.02 -11.92 9.41
C ALA A 5 21.77 -12.37 7.97
N ARG A 6 22.79 -12.86 7.27
CA ARG A 6 22.67 -13.37 5.92
C ARG A 6 21.83 -14.64 5.89
N ASN A 7 22.06 -15.55 6.85
CA ASN A 7 21.27 -16.78 6.96
C ASN A 7 19.80 -16.48 7.27
N LEU A 8 19.54 -15.51 8.14
CA LEU A 8 18.18 -15.08 8.43
C LEU A 8 17.50 -14.52 7.19
N LYS A 9 18.20 -13.68 6.42
CA LYS A 9 17.66 -13.11 5.19
C LYS A 9 17.30 -14.20 4.17
N LEU A 10 18.13 -15.20 4.00
CA LEU A 10 17.86 -16.32 3.11
C LEU A 10 16.67 -17.14 3.57
N ARG A 11 16.54 -17.39 4.88
CA ARG A 11 15.37 -18.08 5.45
C ARG A 11 14.08 -17.30 5.23
N LEU A 12 14.10 -15.98 5.43
CA LEU A 12 12.95 -15.12 5.21
C LEU A 12 12.54 -15.11 3.74
N THR A 13 13.51 -15.12 2.81
CA THR A 13 13.23 -15.18 1.38
C THR A 13 12.61 -16.52 0.99
N ALA A 14 13.15 -17.62 1.49
CA ALA A 14 12.60 -18.96 1.27
C ALA A 14 11.19 -19.09 1.86
N GLN A 15 10.96 -18.55 3.05
CA GLN A 15 9.64 -18.56 3.68
C GLN A 15 8.63 -17.73 2.89
N LYS A 16 9.03 -16.57 2.39
CA LYS A 16 8.17 -15.74 1.54
C LYS A 16 7.79 -16.46 0.25
N GLN A 17 8.74 -17.15 -0.37
CA GLN A 17 8.49 -17.94 -1.58
C GLN A 17 7.53 -19.08 -1.31
N LYS A 18 7.73 -19.82 -0.22
CA LYS A 18 6.85 -20.90 0.20
C LYS A 18 5.44 -20.39 0.50
N ASN A 19 5.34 -19.26 1.19
CA ASN A 19 4.05 -18.63 1.49
C ASN A 19 3.34 -18.18 0.21
N LYS A 20 4.09 -17.68 -0.77
CA LYS A 20 3.56 -17.30 -2.07
C LYS A 20 2.99 -18.52 -2.81
N GLU A 21 3.70 -19.63 -2.81
CA GLU A 21 3.23 -20.87 -3.42
C GLU A 21 1.99 -21.41 -2.71
N ASN A 22 1.98 -21.39 -1.38
CA ASN A 22 0.83 -21.77 -0.58
C ASN A 22 -0.38 -20.86 -0.85
N LYS A 23 -0.17 -19.56 -1.00
CA LYS A 23 -1.23 -18.61 -1.33
C LYS A 23 -1.83 -18.89 -2.70
N MET A 24 -1.01 -19.22 -3.68
CA MET A 24 -1.49 -19.60 -5.00
C MET A 24 -2.35 -20.85 -4.94
N SER A 25 -1.94 -21.86 -4.13
CA SER A 25 -2.69 -23.11 -3.97
C SER A 25 -3.92 -22.93 -3.08
N GLU A 26 -3.87 -22.03 -2.10
CA GLU A 26 -4.97 -21.73 -1.18
C GLU A 26 -5.86 -20.58 -1.66
N GLU A 27 -5.53 -19.99 -2.80
CA GLU A 27 -6.26 -18.85 -3.38
C GLU A 27 -6.43 -17.67 -2.41
N ARG A 28 -5.41 -17.44 -1.55
CA ARG A 28 -5.46 -16.31 -0.62
C ARG A 28 -5.43 -15.00 -1.37
N PRO A 29 -6.43 -14.13 -1.15
CA PRO A 29 -6.45 -12.84 -1.80
C PRO A 29 -5.40 -11.89 -1.24
N THR A 30 -5.02 -10.93 -2.06
CA THR A 30 -4.19 -9.81 -1.67
C THR A 30 -4.96 -8.51 -1.86
N VAL A 31 -4.71 -7.54 -1.00
CA VAL A 31 -5.35 -6.22 -1.05
C VAL A 31 -4.27 -5.16 -1.16
N MET A 32 -4.28 -4.40 -2.23
CA MET A 32 -3.34 -3.30 -2.40
C MET A 32 -3.95 -2.01 -1.86
N VAL A 33 -3.18 -1.32 -1.02
CA VAL A 33 -3.49 0.01 -0.49
C VAL A 33 -2.39 0.95 -0.94
N SER A 34 -2.72 2.13 -1.40
CA SER A 34 -1.72 3.09 -1.87
C SER A 34 -1.92 4.46 -1.24
N GLY A 35 -0.86 5.22 -1.19
CA GLY A 35 -0.91 6.60 -0.69
C GLY A 35 0.45 7.17 -0.37
N GLY A 36 0.46 8.42 0.06
CA GLY A 36 1.67 9.12 0.48
C GLY A 36 2.13 8.72 1.87
N PHE A 37 1.21 8.51 2.80
CA PHE A 37 1.53 8.13 4.19
C PHE A 37 2.52 9.09 4.84
N ASP A 38 2.31 10.37 4.67
CA ASP A 38 3.28 11.39 5.08
C ASP A 38 2.62 12.52 5.87
N PRO A 39 2.44 12.38 7.18
CA PRO A 39 2.81 11.22 8.00
C PRO A 39 1.77 10.11 7.99
N VAL A 40 2.16 8.94 8.49
CA VAL A 40 1.23 7.86 8.80
C VAL A 40 0.39 8.28 10.01
N HIS A 41 -0.91 8.05 9.96
CA HIS A 41 -1.81 8.44 11.05
C HIS A 41 -2.89 7.37 11.29
N ALA A 42 -3.74 7.62 12.30
CA ALA A 42 -4.76 6.64 12.72
C ALA A 42 -5.72 6.25 11.60
N GLY A 43 -6.04 7.19 10.71
CA GLY A 43 -6.90 6.90 9.55
C GLY A 43 -6.29 5.86 8.62
N HIS A 44 -4.97 5.93 8.42
CA HIS A 44 -4.25 4.91 7.63
C HIS A 44 -4.30 3.55 8.31
N ILE A 45 -4.12 3.50 9.62
CA ILE A 45 -4.16 2.25 10.39
C ILE A 45 -5.54 1.60 10.27
N ARG A 46 -6.62 2.39 10.37
CA ARG A 46 -7.98 1.88 10.21
C ARG A 46 -8.23 1.32 8.83
N MET A 47 -7.75 2.02 7.81
CA MET A 47 -7.87 1.57 6.42
C MET A 47 -7.14 0.24 6.21
N ILE A 48 -5.91 0.14 6.69
CA ILE A 48 -5.10 -1.07 6.57
C ILE A 48 -5.74 -2.22 7.33
N ARG A 49 -6.25 -1.97 8.53
CA ARG A 49 -6.93 -2.98 9.34
C ARG A 49 -8.18 -3.51 8.65
N GLU A 50 -8.97 -2.63 8.06
CA GLU A 50 -10.17 -3.04 7.30
C GLU A 50 -9.79 -3.80 6.04
N ALA A 51 -8.79 -3.32 5.30
CA ALA A 51 -8.27 -4.01 4.13
C ALA A 51 -7.81 -5.43 4.47
N ALA A 52 -7.20 -5.61 5.64
CA ALA A 52 -6.71 -6.92 6.10
C ALA A 52 -7.83 -7.95 6.28
N GLN A 53 -9.08 -7.53 6.38
CA GLN A 53 -10.23 -8.44 6.42
C GLN A 53 -10.51 -9.08 5.06
N TYR A 54 -10.05 -8.48 3.98
CA TYR A 54 -10.24 -8.99 2.62
C TYR A 54 -9.07 -9.85 2.13
N GLY A 55 -7.92 -9.76 2.78
CA GLY A 55 -6.74 -10.51 2.39
C GLY A 55 -5.45 -9.95 2.96
N ASP A 56 -4.33 -10.46 2.47
CA ASP A 56 -3.00 -9.97 2.87
C ASP A 56 -2.76 -8.58 2.25
N VAL A 57 -2.32 -7.63 3.07
CA VAL A 57 -2.21 -6.24 2.65
C VAL A 57 -0.85 -5.96 2.01
N ILE A 58 -0.89 -5.40 0.81
CA ILE A 58 0.27 -4.85 0.12
C ILE A 58 0.11 -3.34 0.15
N ILE A 59 1.10 -2.64 0.70
CA ILE A 59 1.10 -1.18 0.71
C ILE A 59 2.03 -0.68 -0.37
N VAL A 60 1.54 0.21 -1.22
CA VAL A 60 2.34 0.93 -2.21
C VAL A 60 2.46 2.37 -1.75
N ALA A 61 3.65 2.75 -1.32
CA ALA A 61 3.92 4.10 -0.84
C ALA A 61 4.46 4.96 -1.99
N ASN A 62 3.84 6.13 -2.17
CA ASN A 62 4.29 7.06 -3.20
C ASN A 62 5.70 7.56 -2.93
N SER A 63 6.39 7.94 -4.02
CA SER A 63 7.76 8.46 -3.95
C SER A 63 7.84 9.80 -3.25
N ASP A 64 9.04 10.17 -2.79
CA ASP A 64 9.31 11.50 -2.26
C ASP A 64 9.05 12.57 -3.32
N ASP A 65 9.40 12.32 -4.57
CA ASP A 65 9.15 13.24 -5.68
C ASP A 65 7.65 13.51 -5.85
N TRP A 66 6.83 12.48 -5.77
CA TRP A 66 5.37 12.62 -5.84
C TRP A 66 4.84 13.49 -4.70
N LEU A 67 5.33 13.26 -3.48
CA LEU A 67 4.93 14.05 -2.31
C LEU A 67 5.31 15.51 -2.49
N TYR A 68 6.53 15.75 -2.96
CA TYR A 68 7.02 17.12 -3.18
C TYR A 68 6.19 17.84 -4.24
N ARG A 69 5.88 17.17 -5.35
CA ARG A 69 5.01 17.75 -6.39
C ARG A 69 3.62 18.06 -5.88
N LYS A 70 3.07 17.20 -5.00
CA LYS A 70 1.72 17.34 -4.49
C LYS A 70 1.59 18.39 -3.38
N LYS A 71 2.55 18.41 -2.44
CA LYS A 71 2.45 19.23 -1.22
C LYS A 71 3.50 20.35 -1.14
N GLY A 72 4.57 20.25 -1.89
CA GLY A 72 5.69 21.19 -1.81
C GLY A 72 6.68 20.89 -0.69
N PHE A 73 6.49 19.82 0.07
CA PHE A 73 7.40 19.39 1.13
C PHE A 73 7.24 17.91 1.41
N ILE A 74 8.24 17.33 2.06
CA ILE A 74 8.22 15.95 2.53
C ILE A 74 8.36 15.99 4.04
N PHE A 75 7.37 15.42 4.76
CA PHE A 75 7.42 15.33 6.22
C PHE A 75 8.29 14.16 6.68
N MET A 76 8.12 12.99 6.06
CA MET A 76 8.94 11.79 6.30
C MET A 76 9.43 11.22 4.97
N GLU A 77 10.75 11.03 4.88
CA GLU A 77 11.37 10.40 3.72
C GLU A 77 10.85 8.98 3.50
N TYR A 78 10.93 8.52 2.26
CA TYR A 78 10.40 7.23 1.83
C TYR A 78 10.84 6.07 2.74
N GLU A 79 12.13 5.98 3.06
CA GLU A 79 12.65 4.88 3.87
C GLU A 79 12.04 4.81 5.25
N ARG A 80 11.78 5.97 5.88
CA ARG A 80 11.15 6.04 7.20
C ARG A 80 9.68 5.67 7.14
N ARG A 81 8.99 6.09 6.09
CA ARG A 81 7.60 5.71 5.88
C ARG A 81 7.47 4.20 5.70
N VAL A 82 8.35 3.61 4.90
CA VAL A 82 8.40 2.16 4.69
C VAL A 82 8.64 1.41 5.99
N GLU A 83 9.57 1.88 6.82
CA GLU A 83 9.88 1.27 8.12
C GLU A 83 8.64 1.19 9.01
N ILE A 84 7.90 2.31 9.11
CA ILE A 84 6.68 2.36 9.91
C ILE A 84 5.60 1.44 9.33
N LEU A 85 5.39 1.50 8.03
CA LEU A 85 4.34 0.73 7.36
C LEU A 85 4.59 -0.78 7.44
N ASN A 86 5.84 -1.20 7.37
CA ASN A 86 6.21 -2.61 7.51
C ASN A 86 5.91 -3.19 8.89
N ALA A 87 5.82 -2.35 9.91
CA ALA A 87 5.53 -2.78 11.27
C ALA A 87 4.04 -2.98 11.56
N ILE A 88 3.18 -2.62 10.62
CA ILE A 88 1.73 -2.69 10.82
C ILE A 88 1.26 -4.13 10.59
N LYS A 89 0.45 -4.62 11.54
CA LYS A 89 -0.11 -5.96 11.47
C LYS A 89 -0.99 -6.13 10.23
N GLY A 90 -0.82 -7.24 9.53
CA GLY A 90 -1.57 -7.56 8.32
C GLY A 90 -0.87 -7.17 7.02
N VAL A 91 0.18 -6.37 7.12
CA VAL A 91 0.98 -5.93 5.97
C VAL A 91 2.03 -7.01 5.66
N ILE A 92 2.01 -7.51 4.42
CA ILE A 92 2.99 -8.50 3.98
C ILE A 92 4.09 -7.91 3.10
N LEU A 93 3.83 -6.73 2.53
CA LEU A 93 4.77 -6.08 1.63
C LEU A 93 4.51 -4.59 1.62
N VAL A 94 5.58 -3.80 1.66
CA VAL A 94 5.54 -2.37 1.36
C VAL A 94 6.45 -2.15 0.17
N ASP A 95 5.93 -1.60 -0.91
CA ASP A 95 6.65 -1.47 -2.16
C ASP A 95 6.59 -0.05 -2.70
N SER A 96 7.51 0.24 -3.59
CA SER A 96 7.58 1.51 -4.30
C SER A 96 6.74 1.46 -5.57
N VAL A 97 6.62 2.59 -6.23
CA VAL A 97 5.93 2.72 -7.50
C VAL A 97 6.61 3.78 -8.35
N ASP A 98 6.62 3.56 -9.65
CA ASP A 98 6.91 4.62 -10.59
C ASP A 98 5.64 5.48 -10.75
N ASP A 99 5.63 6.60 -10.05
CA ASP A 99 4.49 7.52 -10.00
C ASP A 99 4.81 8.84 -10.71
N ALA A 100 5.71 8.81 -11.69
CA ALA A 100 6.05 9.97 -12.49
C ALA A 100 4.82 10.55 -13.21
N ASP A 101 3.86 9.71 -13.58
CA ASP A 101 2.60 10.13 -14.20
C ASP A 101 1.53 10.56 -13.19
N GLY A 102 1.85 10.55 -11.90
CA GLY A 102 0.93 10.91 -10.82
C GLY A 102 0.01 9.79 -10.35
N THR A 103 0.11 8.58 -10.94
CA THR A 103 -0.75 7.44 -10.61
C THR A 103 0.04 6.28 -10.03
N VAL A 104 -0.68 5.29 -9.48
CA VAL A 104 -0.08 4.04 -9.02
C VAL A 104 -0.37 2.88 -9.98
N CYS A 105 -0.73 3.19 -11.20
CA CYS A 105 -1.07 2.20 -12.22
C CYS A 105 0.06 1.20 -12.49
N GLU A 106 1.31 1.65 -12.49
CA GLU A 106 2.48 0.77 -12.67
C GLU A 106 2.50 -0.33 -11.62
N ALA A 107 2.27 0.02 -10.36
CA ALA A 107 2.28 -0.94 -9.28
C ALA A 107 1.10 -1.91 -9.36
N ILE A 108 -0.08 -1.44 -9.75
CA ILE A 108 -1.25 -2.31 -9.94
C ILE A 108 -0.95 -3.37 -11.01
N ARG A 109 -0.37 -2.95 -12.13
CA ARG A 109 -0.01 -3.87 -13.23
C ARG A 109 1.05 -4.87 -12.81
N ARG A 110 2.05 -4.41 -12.05
CA ARG A 110 3.18 -5.25 -11.63
C ARG A 110 2.79 -6.23 -10.53
N LEU A 111 2.01 -5.78 -9.55
CA LEU A 111 1.67 -6.58 -8.37
C LEU A 111 0.41 -7.43 -8.58
N THR A 112 -0.45 -7.05 -9.50
CA THR A 112 -1.71 -7.75 -9.81
C THR A 112 -2.44 -8.23 -8.55
N PRO A 113 -2.82 -7.32 -7.63
CA PRO A 113 -3.52 -7.74 -6.42
C PRO A 113 -4.92 -8.27 -6.75
N THR A 114 -5.51 -9.01 -5.82
CA THR A 114 -6.91 -9.42 -5.96
C THR A 114 -7.83 -8.22 -5.88
N TYR A 115 -7.56 -7.34 -4.90
CA TYR A 115 -8.34 -6.13 -4.66
C TYR A 115 -7.46 -4.90 -4.64
N PHE A 116 -8.00 -3.80 -5.11
CA PHE A 116 -7.43 -2.46 -4.91
C PHE A 116 -8.36 -1.68 -4.01
N ALA A 117 -7.90 -1.37 -2.80
CA ALA A 117 -8.70 -0.68 -1.79
C ALA A 117 -8.65 0.82 -2.00
N ASN A 118 -9.81 1.44 -2.09
CA ASN A 118 -9.95 2.87 -2.23
C ASN A 118 -10.74 3.41 -1.03
N GLY A 119 -10.17 4.39 -0.33
CA GLY A 119 -10.85 5.05 0.79
C GLY A 119 -11.92 6.04 0.37
N GLY A 120 -11.98 6.35 -0.92
CA GLY A 120 -12.95 7.32 -1.44
C GLY A 120 -14.32 6.74 -1.72
N ASP A 121 -15.22 7.62 -2.08
CA ASP A 121 -16.60 7.32 -2.45
C ASP A 121 -16.66 6.78 -3.88
N ARG A 122 -17.55 5.81 -4.11
CA ARG A 122 -17.82 5.25 -5.44
C ARG A 122 -18.24 6.32 -6.46
N GLY A 123 -18.79 7.46 -6.01
CA GLY A 123 -19.15 8.57 -6.87
C GLY A 123 -17.97 9.27 -7.55
N LYS A 124 -16.75 9.07 -7.05
CA LYS A 124 -15.52 9.60 -7.66
C LYS A 124 -14.89 8.58 -8.58
N THR A 125 -15.59 8.24 -9.64
CA THR A 125 -15.17 7.24 -10.61
C THR A 125 -14.33 7.87 -11.73
N ASN A 126 -13.76 7.03 -12.60
CA ASN A 126 -12.95 7.41 -13.77
C ASN A 126 -11.53 7.85 -13.45
N THR A 127 -10.94 7.26 -12.41
CA THR A 127 -9.50 7.42 -12.18
C THR A 127 -8.71 6.51 -13.11
N PRO A 128 -7.45 6.85 -13.42
CA PRO A 128 -6.59 5.95 -14.20
C PRO A 128 -6.43 4.57 -13.55
N GLU A 129 -6.38 4.51 -12.22
CA GLU A 129 -6.26 3.27 -11.47
C GLU A 129 -7.48 2.37 -11.68
N GLN A 130 -8.68 2.95 -11.71
CA GLN A 130 -9.90 2.19 -11.99
C GLN A 130 -9.85 1.55 -13.37
N ALA A 131 -9.41 2.31 -14.38
CA ALA A 131 -9.30 1.80 -15.74
C ALA A 131 -8.36 0.60 -15.83
N VAL A 132 -7.21 0.67 -15.13
CA VAL A 132 -6.25 -0.44 -15.09
C VAL A 132 -6.86 -1.64 -14.37
N CYS A 133 -7.52 -1.42 -13.25
CA CYS A 133 -8.16 -2.50 -12.49
C CYS A 133 -9.21 -3.22 -13.35
N ASP A 134 -10.03 -2.48 -14.06
CA ASP A 134 -11.03 -3.06 -14.95
C ASP A 134 -10.39 -3.86 -16.08
N GLU A 135 -9.29 -3.36 -16.63
CA GLU A 135 -8.57 -4.01 -17.73
C GLU A 135 -7.96 -5.36 -17.32
N ILE A 136 -7.35 -5.42 -16.15
CA ILE A 136 -6.60 -6.61 -15.71
C ILE A 136 -7.35 -7.49 -14.72
N GLY A 137 -8.60 -7.15 -14.38
CA GLY A 137 -9.44 -7.97 -13.51
C GLY A 137 -9.20 -7.80 -12.03
N VAL A 138 -8.66 -6.66 -11.59
CA VAL A 138 -8.53 -6.33 -10.18
C VAL A 138 -9.84 -5.73 -9.70
N GLN A 139 -10.39 -6.26 -8.61
CA GLN A 139 -11.64 -5.75 -8.06
C GLN A 139 -11.40 -4.55 -7.17
N LEU A 140 -12.16 -3.48 -7.39
CA LEU A 140 -12.10 -2.28 -6.56
C LEU A 140 -12.93 -2.47 -5.28
N LEU A 141 -12.37 -2.05 -4.15
CA LEU A 141 -13.08 -1.94 -2.88
C LEU A 141 -13.21 -0.46 -2.54
N TRP A 142 -14.42 -0.03 -2.22
CA TRP A 142 -14.72 1.37 -1.92
C TRP A 142 -15.02 1.57 -0.44
N GLY A 143 -14.78 2.78 0.07
CA GLY A 143 -15.13 3.13 1.44
C GLY A 143 -14.29 2.44 2.50
N ILE A 144 -13.13 1.93 2.13
CA ILE A 144 -12.25 1.23 3.07
C ILE A 144 -11.66 2.23 4.06
N GLY A 145 -11.81 1.94 5.36
CA GLY A 145 -11.39 2.83 6.45
C GLY A 145 -12.52 3.71 6.99
N GLY A 146 -13.73 3.57 6.44
CA GLY A 146 -14.90 4.34 6.84
C GLY A 146 -15.07 5.63 6.06
N GLU A 147 -16.26 6.21 6.15
CA GLU A 147 -16.60 7.46 5.45
C GLU A 147 -16.09 8.69 6.18
N GLU A 148 -15.95 8.61 7.51
CA GLU A 148 -15.47 9.71 8.33
C GLU A 148 -13.95 9.80 8.31
N LYS A 149 -13.47 10.96 7.93
CA LYS A 149 -12.05 11.27 7.93
C LYS A 149 -11.60 11.57 9.36
N VAL A 150 -10.88 10.64 9.97
CA VAL A 150 -10.39 10.77 11.35
C VAL A 150 -9.23 11.78 11.41
N ASP A 151 -8.28 11.64 10.49
CA ASP A 151 -7.12 12.51 10.36
C ASP A 151 -6.80 12.73 8.88
N SER A 152 -5.99 13.73 8.63
CA SER A 152 -5.43 14.02 7.31
C SER A 152 -3.95 14.29 7.45
N SER A 153 -3.14 13.67 6.60
CA SER A 153 -1.70 13.93 6.58
C SER A 153 -1.39 15.39 6.35
N SER A 154 -2.12 16.05 5.46
CA SER A 154 -1.95 17.46 5.18
C SER A 154 -2.29 18.33 6.39
N ASP A 155 -3.40 18.03 7.08
CA ASP A 155 -3.81 18.76 8.28
C ASP A 155 -2.82 18.56 9.42
N LEU A 156 -2.36 17.33 9.63
CA LEU A 156 -1.37 17.02 10.66
C LEU A 156 -0.03 17.70 10.38
N ALA A 157 0.40 17.70 9.13
CA ALA A 157 1.66 18.36 8.74
C ALA A 157 1.59 19.88 8.92
N GLN A 158 0.44 20.50 8.73
CA GLN A 158 0.26 21.94 8.92
C GLN A 158 0.31 22.37 10.39
N LYS A 159 0.07 21.45 11.31
CA LYS A 159 0.14 21.73 12.75
C LYS A 159 1.58 21.78 13.28
N VAL A 160 2.52 21.35 12.49
CA VAL A 160 3.95 21.37 12.81
C VAL A 160 4.58 22.66 12.30
#